data_8137e662fee40bf30fe903bda38157f1
#
_entry.id   8137e662fee40bf30fe903bda38157f1
#
_cell.length_a   1.000
_cell.length_b   1.000
_cell.length_c   1.000
_cell.angle_alpha   90.00
_cell.angle_beta   90.00
_cell.angle_gamma   90.00
#
_symmetry.space_group_name_H-M   'P 1'
#
loop_
_entity.id
_entity.type
_entity.pdbx_description
1 polymer ?
#
loop_
_entity_poly.entity_id
_entity_poly.type
_entity_poly.pdbx_seq_one_letter_code
_entity_poly.pdbx_strand_id
1 'polypeptide(L)'
;MTFQSLLSDYFNEFCSAYSNNINHDIRYAMKAMLTCHTEQQGHSHWQCSHCEHHINHPMSCGHRHCTQCQHRTTSDWLNKQQQKLLPIDYFMVTFTLPAELRYLAKRHPKLLYQAMFTVTASIVKNFANNDKHLGNKIGFTSVLHTHNRRRDLHPHIHMVITGGGFDENKRQWKQCKNKYLFNAFALAKVWRARLLEYITSVLKLPLPDKLANKWVVDCRYVGHGKPALLYLSKYLYRGVIADKDILYLDDHQVTFRYKDNQTKTMKTRTLPVLQFLWLILQHVLPKGLRRVRDYGLLRGHEKK
;
A
#
# COMPACT_ATOMS: atom_id res chain seq x y z
N MET A 1 -4.48 22.36 11.96
CA MET A 1 -4.34 22.39 10.49
C MET A 1 -4.54 21.00 9.93
N THR A 2 -5.31 20.85 8.85
CA THR A 2 -5.62 19.56 8.22
C THR A 2 -5.12 19.55 6.77
N PHE A 3 -4.96 18.36 6.20
CA PHE A 3 -4.65 18.25 4.77
C PHE A 3 -5.77 18.84 3.90
N GLN A 4 -7.02 18.68 4.34
CA GLN A 4 -8.19 19.23 3.64
C GLN A 4 -8.18 20.77 3.60
N SER A 5 -7.87 21.44 4.73
CA SER A 5 -7.78 22.91 4.74
C SER A 5 -6.68 23.41 3.80
N LEU A 6 -5.48 22.83 3.85
CA LEU A 6 -4.41 23.17 2.93
C LEU A 6 -4.80 22.96 1.46
N LEU A 7 -5.46 21.86 1.15
CA LEU A 7 -5.95 21.59 -0.20
C LEU A 7 -7.00 22.60 -0.64
N SER A 8 -7.87 23.05 0.25
CA SER A 8 -8.90 24.07 -0.02
C SER A 8 -8.26 25.43 -0.31
N ASP A 9 -7.37 25.86 0.57
CA ASP A 9 -6.77 27.21 0.51
C ASP A 9 -5.90 27.39 -0.75
N TYR A 10 -5.19 26.34 -1.17
CA TYR A 10 -4.27 26.38 -2.31
C TYR A 10 -4.77 25.63 -3.56
N PHE A 11 -6.07 25.32 -3.64
CA PHE A 11 -6.62 24.49 -4.71
C PHE A 11 -6.36 25.00 -6.12
N ASN A 12 -6.63 26.28 -6.36
CA ASN A 12 -6.51 26.88 -7.69
C ASN A 12 -5.03 27.00 -8.12
N GLU A 13 -4.16 27.44 -7.22
CA GLU A 13 -2.71 27.51 -7.46
C GLU A 13 -2.14 26.13 -7.75
N PHE A 14 -2.53 25.14 -6.95
CA PHE A 14 -2.11 23.75 -7.12
C PHE A 14 -2.56 23.17 -8.47
N CYS A 15 -3.80 23.38 -8.84
CA CYS A 15 -4.33 22.92 -10.13
C CYS A 15 -3.63 23.58 -11.33
N SER A 16 -3.26 24.86 -11.22
CA SER A 16 -2.48 25.56 -12.23
C SER A 16 -1.06 25.01 -12.33
N ALA A 17 -0.33 24.93 -11.19
CA ALA A 17 1.06 24.51 -11.15
C ALA A 17 1.29 23.05 -11.58
N TYR A 18 0.33 22.17 -11.30
CA TYR A 18 0.40 20.72 -11.59
C TYR A 18 -0.58 20.23 -12.64
N SER A 19 -1.09 21.12 -13.52
CA SER A 19 -2.11 20.81 -14.51
C SER A 19 -1.79 19.58 -15.35
N ASN A 20 -0.56 19.41 -15.80
CA ASN A 20 -0.08 18.27 -16.60
C ASN A 20 0.10 16.96 -15.80
N ASN A 21 0.09 17.03 -14.46
CA ASN A 21 0.31 15.89 -13.58
C ASN A 21 -0.99 15.37 -12.95
N ILE A 22 -2.03 16.22 -12.89
CA ILE A 22 -3.32 15.89 -12.26
C ILE A 22 -4.17 15.10 -13.26
N ASN A 23 -4.19 13.79 -13.11
CA ASN A 23 -5.07 12.90 -13.85
C ASN A 23 -6.49 12.87 -13.24
N HIS A 24 -7.39 12.14 -13.92
CA HIS A 24 -8.80 12.00 -13.50
C HIS A 24 -8.92 11.43 -12.06
N ASP A 25 -8.13 10.43 -11.69
CA ASP A 25 -8.20 9.80 -10.37
C ASP A 25 -7.78 10.79 -9.25
N ILE A 26 -6.73 11.59 -9.49
CA ILE A 26 -6.29 12.63 -8.56
C ILE A 26 -7.35 13.71 -8.41
N ARG A 27 -7.93 14.20 -9.53
CA ARG A 27 -9.01 15.20 -9.52
C ARG A 27 -10.23 14.72 -8.74
N TYR A 28 -10.64 13.47 -8.96
CA TYR A 28 -11.74 12.85 -8.23
C TYR A 28 -11.43 12.74 -6.72
N ALA A 29 -10.22 12.32 -6.36
CA ALA A 29 -9.80 12.23 -4.96
C ALA A 29 -9.80 13.60 -4.26
N MET A 30 -9.27 14.65 -4.94
CA MET A 30 -9.27 16.02 -4.42
C MET A 30 -10.69 16.50 -4.15
N LYS A 31 -11.61 16.35 -5.12
CA LYS A 31 -13.02 16.75 -4.97
C LYS A 31 -13.67 16.02 -3.78
N ALA A 32 -13.47 14.71 -3.67
CA ALA A 32 -14.01 13.93 -2.56
C ALA A 32 -13.46 14.37 -1.19
N MET A 33 -12.16 14.71 -1.12
CA MET A 33 -11.55 15.19 0.12
C MET A 33 -12.04 16.58 0.51
N LEU A 34 -12.24 17.48 -0.46
CA LEU A 34 -12.73 18.84 -0.19
C LEU A 34 -14.16 18.85 0.36
N THR A 35 -15.01 17.92 -0.09
CA THR A 35 -16.40 17.82 0.39
C THR A 35 -16.57 16.97 1.63
N CYS A 36 -15.52 16.28 2.10
CA CYS A 36 -15.61 15.36 3.22
C CYS A 36 -15.98 16.06 4.53
N HIS A 37 -17.01 15.58 5.21
CA HIS A 37 -17.57 16.18 6.43
C HIS A 37 -17.99 17.65 6.27
N THR A 38 -18.43 18.04 5.07
CA THR A 38 -19.06 19.33 4.80
C THR A 38 -20.53 19.14 4.44
N GLU A 39 -21.29 20.22 4.40
CA GLU A 39 -22.70 20.21 3.99
C GLU A 39 -22.91 19.66 2.57
N GLN A 40 -21.96 19.87 1.69
CA GLN A 40 -22.00 19.35 0.31
C GLN A 40 -22.04 17.81 0.23
N GLN A 41 -21.58 17.11 1.26
CA GLN A 41 -21.62 15.65 1.34
C GLN A 41 -22.95 15.14 1.90
N GLY A 42 -23.79 16.02 2.45
CA GLY A 42 -25.03 15.69 3.13
C GLY A 42 -24.84 15.38 4.60
N HIS A 43 -25.94 15.13 5.30
CA HIS A 43 -25.99 14.86 6.73
C HIS A 43 -26.77 13.59 7.02
N SER A 44 -26.38 12.89 8.07
CA SER A 44 -27.21 11.88 8.75
C SER A 44 -27.85 12.52 9.98
N HIS A 45 -29.17 12.39 10.07
CA HIS A 45 -29.95 12.88 11.21
C HIS A 45 -30.20 11.70 12.16
N TRP A 46 -29.83 11.88 13.41
CA TRP A 46 -30.06 10.91 14.47
C TRP A 46 -30.98 11.53 15.49
N GLN A 47 -32.04 10.82 15.85
CA GLN A 47 -32.96 11.20 16.92
C GLN A 47 -32.89 10.18 18.03
N CYS A 48 -32.83 10.63 19.27
CA CYS A 48 -32.91 9.73 20.44
C CYS A 48 -34.33 9.15 20.52
N SER A 49 -34.44 7.84 20.74
CA SER A 49 -35.74 7.18 20.89
C SER A 49 -36.41 7.46 22.25
N HIS A 50 -35.70 8.08 23.21
CA HIS A 50 -36.17 8.32 24.57
C HIS A 50 -36.33 9.79 24.96
N CYS A 51 -35.78 10.71 24.12
CA CYS A 51 -35.90 12.16 24.34
C CYS A 51 -35.86 12.89 23.00
N GLU A 52 -36.13 14.20 23.00
CA GLU A 52 -36.15 15.04 21.79
C GLU A 52 -34.76 15.43 21.25
N HIS A 53 -33.70 14.80 21.79
CA HIS A 53 -32.35 15.15 21.37
C HIS A 53 -32.07 14.68 19.91
N HIS A 54 -31.61 15.61 19.07
CA HIS A 54 -31.25 15.39 17.68
C HIS A 54 -29.77 15.69 17.46
N ILE A 55 -29.09 14.86 16.67
CA ILE A 55 -27.71 15.09 16.24
C ILE A 55 -27.66 15.05 14.72
N ASN A 56 -27.13 16.10 14.13
CA ASN A 56 -26.79 16.16 12.71
C ASN A 56 -25.31 15.87 12.53
N HIS A 57 -25.00 14.79 11.82
CA HIS A 57 -23.61 14.40 11.58
C HIS A 57 -23.28 14.51 10.09
N PRO A 58 -22.31 15.37 9.68
CA PRO A 58 -21.88 15.49 8.29
C PRO A 58 -21.36 14.14 7.79
N MET A 59 -21.78 13.75 6.57
CA MET A 59 -21.38 12.47 5.99
C MET A 59 -19.92 12.50 5.51
N SER A 60 -19.26 11.34 5.63
CA SER A 60 -17.90 11.14 5.14
C SER A 60 -17.88 10.83 3.65
N CYS A 61 -16.84 11.24 2.93
CA CYS A 61 -16.70 10.95 1.49
C CYS A 61 -16.39 9.47 1.18
N GLY A 62 -15.99 8.68 2.15
CA GLY A 62 -15.60 7.27 1.98
C GLY A 62 -14.40 7.04 1.07
N HIS A 63 -13.73 8.10 0.59
CA HIS A 63 -12.63 7.95 -0.33
C HIS A 63 -11.38 7.38 0.35
N ARG A 64 -10.79 6.34 -0.25
CA ARG A 64 -9.65 5.59 0.34
C ARG A 64 -8.36 6.39 0.55
N HIS A 65 -8.25 7.59 0.02
CA HIS A 65 -7.10 8.50 0.21
C HIS A 65 -7.44 9.69 1.13
N CYS A 66 -8.68 9.82 1.58
CA CYS A 66 -9.08 10.87 2.48
C CYS A 66 -8.43 10.69 3.85
N THR A 67 -7.80 11.73 4.39
CA THR A 67 -7.12 11.69 5.69
C THR A 67 -8.07 11.44 6.86
N GLN A 68 -9.35 11.80 6.70
CA GLN A 68 -10.39 11.68 7.73
C GLN A 68 -11.14 10.33 7.69
N CYS A 69 -11.35 9.73 6.49
CA CYS A 69 -12.20 8.54 6.33
C CYS A 69 -11.55 7.18 6.69
N GLN A 70 -10.26 7.12 6.99
CA GLN A 70 -9.46 5.88 6.84
C GLN A 70 -9.47 4.93 8.03
N HIS A 71 -9.95 5.35 9.20
CA HIS A 71 -9.77 4.56 10.42
C HIS A 71 -10.67 3.31 10.51
N ARG A 72 -11.94 3.43 10.12
CA ARG A 72 -12.94 2.34 10.24
C ARG A 72 -12.60 1.13 9.37
N THR A 73 -12.29 1.35 8.10
CA THR A 73 -11.95 0.30 7.13
C THR A 73 -10.69 -0.50 7.49
N THR A 74 -9.75 0.08 8.26
CA THR A 74 -8.53 -0.61 8.71
C THR A 74 -8.85 -1.72 9.71
N SER A 75 -9.71 -1.44 10.68
CA SER A 75 -10.08 -2.41 11.74
C SER A 75 -10.84 -3.59 11.15
N ASP A 76 -11.81 -3.32 10.27
CA ASP A 76 -12.59 -4.36 9.61
C ASP A 76 -11.73 -5.28 8.75
N TRP A 77 -10.79 -4.70 7.99
CA TRP A 77 -9.85 -5.48 7.20
C TRP A 77 -8.95 -6.34 8.08
N LEU A 78 -8.40 -5.76 9.16
CA LEU A 78 -7.52 -6.47 10.07
C LEU A 78 -8.24 -7.67 10.71
N ASN A 79 -9.46 -7.48 11.20
CA ASN A 79 -10.27 -8.54 11.76
C ASN A 79 -10.53 -9.67 10.76
N LYS A 80 -10.91 -9.32 9.51
CA LYS A 80 -11.09 -10.30 8.44
C LYS A 80 -9.82 -11.07 8.10
N GLN A 81 -8.66 -10.42 8.11
CA GLN A 81 -7.39 -11.09 7.83
C GLN A 81 -6.93 -11.98 8.98
N GLN A 82 -7.13 -11.55 10.23
CA GLN A 82 -6.80 -12.37 11.40
C GLN A 82 -7.56 -13.70 11.44
N GLN A 83 -8.82 -13.70 11.01
CA GLN A 83 -9.65 -14.91 10.92
C GLN A 83 -9.13 -15.93 9.88
N LYS A 84 -8.33 -15.48 8.90
CA LYS A 84 -7.74 -16.34 7.87
C LYS A 84 -6.39 -16.93 8.28
N LEU A 85 -5.79 -16.43 9.36
CA LEU A 85 -4.48 -16.92 9.79
C LEU A 85 -4.56 -18.38 10.21
N LEU A 86 -3.63 -19.17 9.67
CA LEU A 86 -3.40 -20.54 10.10
C LEU A 86 -2.46 -20.52 11.34
N PRO A 87 -2.53 -21.51 12.23
CA PRO A 87 -1.67 -21.60 13.43
C PRO A 87 -0.24 -22.07 13.10
N ILE A 88 0.42 -21.38 12.18
CA ILE A 88 1.75 -21.71 11.65
C ILE A 88 2.64 -20.47 11.59
N ASP A 89 3.91 -20.68 11.30
CA ASP A 89 4.87 -19.61 11.05
C ASP A 89 4.56 -18.84 9.77
N TYR A 90 4.93 -17.56 9.77
CA TYR A 90 4.79 -16.65 8.64
C TYR A 90 6.08 -15.90 8.35
N PHE A 91 6.22 -15.51 7.09
CA PHE A 91 7.33 -14.71 6.61
C PHE A 91 6.82 -13.45 5.91
N MET A 92 7.56 -12.37 6.04
CA MET A 92 7.32 -11.16 5.27
C MET A 92 8.37 -11.04 4.18
N VAL A 93 7.91 -11.03 2.93
CA VAL A 93 8.74 -10.76 1.76
C VAL A 93 8.38 -9.40 1.20
N THR A 94 9.39 -8.57 0.92
CA THR A 94 9.20 -7.22 0.38
C THR A 94 9.94 -7.08 -0.94
N PHE A 95 9.22 -6.81 -2.02
CA PHE A 95 9.76 -6.54 -3.34
C PHE A 95 9.73 -5.04 -3.61
N THR A 96 10.88 -4.41 -3.77
CA THR A 96 10.99 -2.96 -3.98
C THR A 96 11.22 -2.64 -5.45
N LEU A 97 10.46 -1.65 -5.95
CA LEU A 97 10.69 -1.08 -7.28
C LEU A 97 11.92 -0.16 -7.24
N PRO A 98 12.92 -0.34 -8.09
CA PRO A 98 14.09 0.53 -8.13
C PRO A 98 13.73 1.97 -8.52
N ALA A 99 14.60 2.90 -8.15
CA ALA A 99 14.35 4.34 -8.33
C ALA A 99 14.15 4.70 -9.80
N GLU A 100 14.91 4.09 -10.67
CA GLU A 100 14.93 4.32 -12.12
C GLU A 100 13.60 3.98 -12.80
N LEU A 101 12.80 3.09 -12.22
CA LEU A 101 11.48 2.73 -12.76
C LEU A 101 10.31 3.52 -12.15
N ARG A 102 10.57 4.43 -11.20
CA ARG A 102 9.48 5.19 -10.54
C ARG A 102 8.75 6.14 -11.49
N TYR A 103 9.39 6.56 -12.57
CA TYR A 103 8.72 7.36 -13.60
C TYR A 103 7.58 6.58 -14.28
N LEU A 104 7.72 5.27 -14.46
CA LEU A 104 6.64 4.41 -14.97
C LEU A 104 5.47 4.34 -13.97
N ALA A 105 5.76 4.34 -12.66
CA ALA A 105 4.72 4.40 -11.63
C ALA A 105 3.92 5.72 -11.68
N LYS A 106 4.54 6.81 -12.11
CA LYS A 106 3.86 8.10 -12.31
C LYS A 106 3.03 8.13 -13.61
N ARG A 107 3.61 7.64 -14.72
CA ARG A 107 2.97 7.70 -16.06
C ARG A 107 1.95 6.59 -16.28
N HIS A 108 2.23 5.38 -15.80
CA HIS A 108 1.43 4.18 -16.04
C HIS A 108 1.10 3.42 -14.74
N PRO A 109 0.55 4.10 -13.70
CA PRO A 109 0.42 3.52 -12.36
C PRO A 109 -0.40 2.22 -12.36
N LYS A 110 -1.52 2.17 -13.08
CA LYS A 110 -2.40 0.98 -13.13
C LYS A 110 -1.67 -0.22 -13.73
N LEU A 111 -1.00 -0.04 -14.86
CA LEU A 111 -0.28 -1.10 -15.57
C LEU A 111 0.90 -1.60 -14.73
N LEU A 112 1.74 -0.68 -14.24
CA LEU A 112 2.92 -1.06 -13.47
C LEU A 112 2.58 -1.75 -12.14
N TYR A 113 1.64 -1.20 -11.38
CA TYR A 113 1.26 -1.83 -10.11
C TYR A 113 0.60 -3.20 -10.31
N GLN A 114 -0.14 -3.38 -11.41
CA GLN A 114 -0.67 -4.68 -11.77
C GLN A 114 0.42 -5.67 -12.14
N ALA A 115 1.42 -5.25 -12.94
CA ALA A 115 2.61 -6.03 -13.26
C ALA A 115 3.37 -6.45 -12.00
N MET A 116 3.60 -5.51 -11.07
CA MET A 116 4.25 -5.82 -9.79
C MET A 116 3.52 -6.94 -9.04
N PHE A 117 2.19 -6.88 -8.92
CA PHE A 117 1.42 -7.95 -8.29
C PHE A 117 1.53 -9.28 -9.04
N THR A 118 1.37 -9.26 -10.35
CA THR A 118 1.42 -10.47 -11.18
C THR A 118 2.76 -11.17 -11.09
N VAL A 119 3.84 -10.39 -11.28
CA VAL A 119 5.20 -10.93 -11.30
C VAL A 119 5.62 -11.43 -9.91
N THR A 120 5.38 -10.67 -8.84
CA THR A 120 5.75 -11.09 -7.48
C THR A 120 4.99 -12.34 -7.04
N ALA A 121 3.69 -12.43 -7.35
CA ALA A 121 2.89 -13.62 -7.06
C ALA A 121 3.39 -14.85 -7.83
N SER A 122 3.76 -14.71 -9.10
CA SER A 122 4.35 -15.77 -9.92
C SER A 122 5.69 -16.24 -9.34
N ILE A 123 6.56 -15.31 -8.93
CA ILE A 123 7.86 -15.63 -8.31
C ILE A 123 7.66 -16.47 -7.05
N VAL A 124 6.83 -16.00 -6.12
CA VAL A 124 6.61 -16.69 -4.84
C VAL A 124 6.04 -18.09 -5.05
N LYS A 125 5.09 -18.26 -5.97
CA LYS A 125 4.54 -19.59 -6.32
C LYS A 125 5.62 -20.51 -6.91
N ASN A 126 6.45 -20.01 -7.82
CA ASN A 126 7.51 -20.82 -8.42
C ASN A 126 8.58 -21.23 -7.41
N PHE A 127 8.94 -20.33 -6.50
CA PHE A 127 9.89 -20.67 -5.43
C PHE A 127 9.31 -21.73 -4.48
N ALA A 128 8.02 -21.64 -4.14
CA ALA A 128 7.33 -22.65 -3.33
C ALA A 128 7.27 -24.01 -4.04
N ASN A 129 6.95 -24.04 -5.34
CA ASN A 129 6.87 -25.27 -6.10
C ASN A 129 8.22 -26.00 -6.23
N ASN A 130 9.33 -25.23 -6.24
CA ASN A 130 10.68 -25.79 -6.38
C ASN A 130 11.34 -26.12 -5.03
N ASP A 131 10.71 -25.76 -3.90
CA ASP A 131 11.23 -26.06 -2.57
C ASP A 131 10.77 -27.45 -2.13
N LYS A 132 11.74 -28.34 -1.86
CA LYS A 132 11.47 -29.74 -1.43
C LYS A 132 10.83 -29.82 -0.03
N HIS A 133 11.03 -28.79 0.79
CA HIS A 133 10.58 -28.72 2.19
C HIS A 133 9.30 -27.92 2.38
N LEU A 134 8.78 -27.33 1.32
CA LEU A 134 7.54 -26.54 1.34
C LEU A 134 6.49 -27.21 0.45
N GLY A 135 5.23 -27.19 0.87
CA GLY A 135 4.15 -27.66 0.01
C GLY A 135 3.92 -26.68 -1.15
N ASN A 136 3.47 -27.21 -2.29
CA ASN A 136 3.23 -26.38 -3.50
C ASN A 136 2.04 -25.43 -3.36
N LYS A 137 1.05 -25.76 -2.54
CA LYS A 137 -0.10 -24.92 -2.25
C LYS A 137 0.12 -24.10 -0.98
N ILE A 138 0.73 -22.96 -1.14
CA ILE A 138 0.97 -21.98 -0.05
C ILE A 138 -0.13 -20.92 -0.03
N GLY A 139 -0.22 -20.18 1.08
CA GLY A 139 -1.08 -19.00 1.22
C GLY A 139 -0.28 -17.72 1.37
N PHE A 140 -0.70 -16.63 0.74
CA PHE A 140 -0.10 -15.33 0.99
C PHE A 140 -1.04 -14.16 0.70
N THR A 141 -0.83 -13.08 1.45
CA THR A 141 -1.49 -11.79 1.23
C THR A 141 -0.46 -10.78 0.76
N SER A 142 -0.71 -10.16 -0.39
CA SER A 142 0.13 -9.13 -0.99
C SER A 142 -0.49 -7.75 -0.81
N VAL A 143 0.34 -6.78 -0.46
CA VAL A 143 -0.08 -5.39 -0.21
C VAL A 143 0.85 -4.42 -0.93
N LEU A 144 0.27 -3.54 -1.76
CA LEU A 144 1.01 -2.46 -2.40
C LEU A 144 1.17 -1.27 -1.46
N HIS A 145 2.42 -0.83 -1.27
CA HIS A 145 2.76 0.47 -0.71
C HIS A 145 3.40 1.34 -1.81
N THR A 146 3.06 2.62 -1.83
CA THR A 146 3.54 3.55 -2.86
C THR A 146 4.58 4.54 -2.35
N HIS A 147 4.75 4.68 -1.03
CA HIS A 147 5.61 5.70 -0.43
C HIS A 147 6.53 5.13 0.66
N ASN A 148 7.64 5.81 0.87
CA ASN A 148 8.53 5.62 2.02
C ASN A 148 8.03 6.44 3.23
N ARG A 149 8.77 6.45 4.33
CA ARG A 149 8.41 7.23 5.53
C ARG A 149 8.49 8.74 5.34
N ARG A 150 9.34 9.20 4.44
CA ARG A 150 9.44 10.62 4.05
C ARG A 150 8.34 11.07 3.08
N ARG A 151 7.42 10.17 2.72
CA ARG A 151 6.33 10.33 1.74
C ARG A 151 6.80 10.39 0.28
N ASP A 152 8.08 10.15 -0.01
CA ASP A 152 8.56 10.08 -1.39
C ASP A 152 8.00 8.85 -2.10
N LEU A 153 7.80 8.93 -3.42
CA LEU A 153 7.32 7.80 -4.23
C LEU A 153 8.33 6.64 -4.16
N HIS A 154 7.88 5.53 -3.60
CA HIS A 154 8.68 4.33 -3.36
C HIS A 154 7.82 3.07 -3.42
N PRO A 155 7.36 2.69 -4.62
CA PRO A 155 6.49 1.53 -4.76
C PRO A 155 7.18 0.24 -4.33
N HIS A 156 6.48 -0.55 -3.51
CA HIS A 156 6.93 -1.87 -3.09
C HIS A 156 5.73 -2.73 -2.70
N ILE A 157 5.91 -4.04 -2.83
CA ILE A 157 4.90 -5.02 -2.43
C ILE A 157 5.41 -5.75 -1.19
N HIS A 158 4.65 -5.66 -0.12
CA HIS A 158 4.78 -6.53 1.04
C HIS A 158 3.92 -7.77 0.85
N MET A 159 4.48 -8.93 1.16
CA MET A 159 3.77 -10.19 1.13
C MET A 159 3.93 -10.90 2.46
N VAL A 160 2.82 -11.22 3.12
CA VAL A 160 2.80 -12.11 4.29
C VAL A 160 2.52 -13.51 3.77
N ILE A 161 3.49 -14.41 3.89
CA ILE A 161 3.50 -15.74 3.29
C ILE A 161 3.49 -16.79 4.38
N THR A 162 2.70 -17.85 4.23
CA THR A 162 2.71 -19.02 5.12
C THR A 162 4.06 -19.73 5.08
N GLY A 163 4.62 -20.04 6.24
CA GLY A 163 5.83 -20.87 6.37
C GLY A 163 5.54 -22.37 6.19
N GLY A 164 4.45 -22.71 5.56
CA GLY A 164 4.02 -24.05 5.22
C GLY A 164 3.05 -24.02 4.06
N GLY A 165 2.84 -25.20 3.46
CA GLY A 165 1.93 -25.39 2.37
C GLY A 165 1.46 -26.85 2.27
N PHE A 166 0.38 -27.07 1.57
CA PHE A 166 -0.14 -28.39 1.29
C PHE A 166 0.53 -28.94 0.03
N ASP A 167 1.15 -30.12 0.15
CA ASP A 167 1.69 -30.89 -0.99
C ASP A 167 0.55 -31.71 -1.59
N GLU A 168 0.01 -31.24 -2.72
CA GLU A 168 -1.14 -31.89 -3.37
C GLU A 168 -0.81 -33.28 -3.89
N ASN A 169 0.46 -33.54 -4.28
CA ASN A 169 0.88 -34.84 -4.79
C ASN A 169 0.97 -35.88 -3.68
N LYS A 170 1.49 -35.48 -2.52
CA LYS A 170 1.65 -36.38 -1.37
C LYS A 170 0.48 -36.27 -0.38
N ARG A 171 -0.48 -35.40 -0.62
CA ARG A 171 -1.64 -35.11 0.24
C ARG A 171 -1.25 -34.88 1.70
N GLN A 172 -0.14 -34.15 1.93
CA GLN A 172 0.37 -33.88 3.27
C GLN A 172 0.75 -32.42 3.44
N TRP A 173 0.68 -31.93 4.67
CA TRP A 173 1.20 -30.63 5.03
C TRP A 173 2.72 -30.68 5.15
N LYS A 174 3.41 -29.69 4.57
CA LYS A 174 4.86 -29.48 4.72
C LYS A 174 5.10 -28.10 5.31
N GLN A 175 6.07 -28.00 6.22
CA GLN A 175 6.44 -26.76 6.90
C GLN A 175 7.93 -26.49 6.75
N CYS A 176 8.28 -25.22 6.49
CA CYS A 176 9.66 -24.79 6.41
C CYS A 176 10.40 -25.04 7.74
N LYS A 177 11.71 -25.27 7.64
CA LYS A 177 12.58 -25.51 8.80
C LYS A 177 13.42 -24.26 9.10
N ASN A 178 13.88 -24.15 10.35
CA ASN A 178 14.89 -23.16 10.77
C ASN A 178 14.51 -21.69 10.54
N LYS A 179 13.21 -21.34 10.53
CA LYS A 179 12.73 -19.97 10.29
C LYS A 179 13.30 -19.35 9.00
N TYR A 180 13.51 -20.20 8.00
CA TYR A 180 13.99 -19.82 6.68
C TYR A 180 12.95 -20.18 5.63
N LEU A 181 12.63 -19.25 4.71
CA LEU A 181 11.69 -19.49 3.62
C LEU A 181 12.39 -19.48 2.26
N PHE A 182 12.93 -18.33 1.84
CA PHE A 182 13.54 -18.16 0.53
C PHE A 182 14.83 -17.33 0.59
N ASN A 183 15.76 -17.61 -0.33
CA ASN A 183 16.96 -16.80 -0.49
C ASN A 183 16.62 -15.43 -1.10
N ALA A 184 16.84 -14.35 -0.35
CA ALA A 184 16.51 -13.00 -0.76
C ALA A 184 17.28 -12.53 -2.02
N PHE A 185 18.55 -12.96 -2.19
CA PHE A 185 19.35 -12.64 -3.38
C PHE A 185 18.81 -13.32 -4.63
N ALA A 186 18.40 -14.58 -4.51
CA ALA A 186 17.77 -15.33 -5.60
C ALA A 186 16.45 -14.67 -6.00
N LEU A 187 15.59 -14.32 -5.02
CA LEU A 187 14.36 -13.57 -5.26
C LEU A 187 14.63 -12.25 -5.98
N ALA A 188 15.65 -11.49 -5.56
CA ALA A 188 15.99 -10.20 -6.16
C ALA A 188 16.44 -10.33 -7.62
N LYS A 189 17.26 -11.34 -7.95
CA LYS A 189 17.67 -11.63 -9.35
C LYS A 189 16.47 -11.96 -10.22
N VAL A 190 15.59 -12.85 -9.77
CA VAL A 190 14.40 -13.26 -10.51
C VAL A 190 13.39 -12.11 -10.62
N TRP A 191 13.25 -11.31 -9.56
CA TRP A 191 12.40 -10.11 -9.56
C TRP A 191 12.84 -9.13 -10.66
N ARG A 192 14.15 -8.82 -10.72
CA ARG A 192 14.71 -7.95 -11.75
C ARG A 192 14.42 -8.49 -13.16
N ALA A 193 14.80 -9.73 -13.43
CA ALA A 193 14.65 -10.32 -14.75
C ALA A 193 13.19 -10.33 -15.22
N ARG A 194 12.28 -10.87 -14.40
CA ARG A 194 10.88 -11.04 -14.79
C ARG A 194 10.11 -9.72 -14.88
N LEU A 195 10.40 -8.73 -14.01
CA LEU A 195 9.70 -7.46 -14.11
C LEU A 195 10.15 -6.68 -15.36
N LEU A 196 11.44 -6.67 -15.68
CA LEU A 196 11.95 -6.01 -16.89
C LEU A 196 11.38 -6.67 -18.16
N GLU A 197 11.38 -8.00 -18.22
CA GLU A 197 10.74 -8.76 -19.30
C GLU A 197 9.24 -8.42 -19.41
N TYR A 198 8.51 -8.39 -18.30
CA TYR A 198 7.08 -8.05 -18.31
C TYR A 198 6.83 -6.62 -18.82
N ILE A 199 7.64 -5.65 -18.39
CA ILE A 199 7.54 -4.26 -18.84
C ILE A 199 7.77 -4.15 -20.35
N THR A 200 8.78 -4.80 -20.88
CA THR A 200 9.13 -4.70 -22.32
C THR A 200 8.24 -5.56 -23.19
N SER A 201 8.01 -6.83 -22.81
CA SER A 201 7.34 -7.81 -23.67
C SER A 201 5.82 -7.75 -23.57
N VAL A 202 5.28 -7.51 -22.36
CA VAL A 202 3.82 -7.50 -22.13
C VAL A 202 3.25 -6.08 -22.15
N LEU A 203 3.86 -5.15 -21.40
CA LEU A 203 3.37 -3.77 -21.35
C LEU A 203 3.81 -2.93 -22.55
N LYS A 204 4.84 -3.37 -23.30
CA LYS A 204 5.43 -2.64 -24.44
C LYS A 204 5.90 -1.23 -24.06
N LEU A 205 6.42 -1.09 -22.83
CA LEU A 205 6.93 0.19 -22.32
C LEU A 205 8.46 0.22 -22.39
N PRO A 206 9.06 1.38 -22.73
CA PRO A 206 10.51 1.53 -22.78
C PRO A 206 11.11 1.48 -21.38
N LEU A 207 12.31 0.95 -21.29
CA LEU A 207 13.14 0.96 -20.09
C LEU A 207 14.10 2.16 -20.14
N PRO A 208 14.57 2.67 -19.00
CA PRO A 208 15.64 3.68 -18.98
C PRO A 208 16.98 3.05 -19.37
N ASP A 209 17.87 3.86 -19.93
CA ASP A 209 19.20 3.41 -20.39
C ASP A 209 20.06 2.85 -19.24
N LYS A 210 19.91 3.43 -18.07
CA LYS A 210 20.65 3.00 -16.86
C LYS A 210 19.71 2.38 -15.86
N LEU A 211 19.97 1.14 -15.49
CA LEU A 211 19.24 0.38 -14.46
C LEU A 211 20.22 -0.23 -13.49
N ALA A 212 19.90 -0.14 -12.20
CA ALA A 212 20.68 -0.81 -11.16
C ALA A 212 20.77 -2.32 -11.41
N ASN A 213 21.97 -2.88 -11.29
CA ASN A 213 22.18 -4.33 -11.43
C ASN A 213 21.68 -5.11 -10.20
N LYS A 214 21.74 -4.49 -9.03
CA LYS A 214 21.29 -5.10 -7.76
C LYS A 214 19.95 -4.51 -7.35
N TRP A 215 18.93 -5.38 -7.28
CA TRP A 215 17.61 -4.99 -6.77
C TRP A 215 17.46 -5.48 -5.34
N VAL A 216 16.50 -4.89 -4.61
CA VAL A 216 16.29 -5.16 -3.20
C VAL A 216 15.03 -6.01 -3.01
N VAL A 217 15.22 -7.18 -2.43
CA VAL A 217 14.16 -8.01 -1.85
C VAL A 217 14.57 -8.35 -0.42
N ASP A 218 13.63 -8.21 0.51
CA ASP A 218 13.79 -8.63 1.90
C ASP A 218 12.92 -9.87 2.15
N CYS A 219 13.42 -10.86 2.87
CA CYS A 219 12.67 -12.04 3.30
C CYS A 219 13.01 -12.34 4.75
N ARG A 220 12.03 -12.21 5.65
CA ARG A 220 12.27 -12.39 7.08
C ARG A 220 11.12 -13.11 7.78
N TYR A 221 11.48 -13.87 8.79
CA TYR A 221 10.55 -14.49 9.72
C TYR A 221 9.78 -13.43 10.54
N VAL A 222 8.46 -13.61 10.71
CA VAL A 222 7.59 -12.67 11.44
C VAL A 222 6.69 -13.36 12.48
N GLY A 223 7.03 -14.56 12.91
CA GLY A 223 6.27 -15.34 13.89
C GLY A 223 4.95 -15.86 13.31
N HIS A 224 3.90 -15.90 14.12
CA HIS A 224 2.59 -16.43 13.72
C HIS A 224 1.73 -15.47 12.85
N GLY A 225 2.32 -14.54 12.15
CA GLY A 225 1.67 -13.68 11.15
C GLY A 225 0.89 -12.49 11.71
N LYS A 226 0.38 -12.54 12.95
CA LYS A 226 -0.35 -11.41 13.57
C LYS A 226 0.48 -10.12 13.63
N PRO A 227 1.75 -10.11 14.06
CA PRO A 227 2.60 -8.90 14.03
C PRO A 227 2.77 -8.30 12.64
N ALA A 228 2.93 -9.15 11.59
CA ALA A 228 3.05 -8.68 10.21
C ALA A 228 1.75 -8.07 9.70
N LEU A 229 0.59 -8.67 9.99
CA LEU A 229 -0.70 -8.10 9.63
C LEU A 229 -0.96 -6.77 10.35
N LEU A 230 -0.62 -6.65 11.64
CA LEU A 230 -0.68 -5.40 12.39
C LEU A 230 0.21 -4.32 11.78
N TYR A 231 1.42 -4.70 11.34
CA TYR A 231 2.29 -3.79 10.61
C TYR A 231 1.66 -3.32 9.30
N LEU A 232 1.14 -4.23 8.48
CA LEU A 232 0.51 -3.90 7.20
C LEU A 232 -0.78 -3.06 7.38
N SER A 233 -1.58 -3.35 8.40
CA SER A 233 -2.82 -2.61 8.65
C SER A 233 -2.57 -1.12 8.91
N LYS A 234 -1.45 -0.78 9.55
CA LYS A 234 -1.06 0.62 9.80
C LYS A 234 -0.84 1.43 8.53
N TYR A 235 -0.58 0.77 7.40
CA TYR A 235 -0.28 1.41 6.11
C TYR A 235 -1.37 1.23 5.06
N LEU A 236 -2.31 0.30 5.29
CA LEU A 236 -3.31 -0.04 4.29
C LEU A 236 -4.37 1.02 4.07
N TYR A 237 -4.86 1.56 5.16
CA TYR A 237 -6.00 2.47 5.14
C TYR A 237 -5.67 3.84 5.76
N ARG A 238 -4.46 4.04 6.24
CA ARG A 238 -3.98 5.38 6.55
C ARG A 238 -3.63 6.06 5.24
N GLY A 239 -4.03 7.34 5.08
CA GLY A 239 -3.51 8.19 4.06
C GLY A 239 -2.00 8.24 4.07
N VAL A 240 -1.47 8.80 3.04
CA VAL A 240 -0.04 9.03 2.96
C VAL A 240 0.45 9.83 4.16
N ILE A 241 -0.40 10.72 4.68
CA ILE A 241 -0.15 11.52 5.90
C ILE A 241 -1.37 11.50 6.81
N ALA A 242 -1.18 11.66 8.10
CA ALA A 242 -2.24 11.95 9.07
C ALA A 242 -2.17 13.44 9.42
N ASP A 243 -3.32 14.08 9.62
CA ASP A 243 -3.39 15.53 9.93
C ASP A 243 -2.53 15.91 11.14
N LYS A 244 -2.49 15.08 12.17
CA LYS A 244 -1.63 15.27 13.35
C LYS A 244 -0.12 15.27 13.06
N ASP A 245 0.30 14.84 11.88
CA ASP A 245 1.70 14.84 11.46
C ASP A 245 2.05 16.11 10.67
N ILE A 246 1.06 16.94 10.31
CA ILE A 246 1.22 18.26 9.75
C ILE A 246 1.34 19.23 10.93
N LEU A 247 2.50 19.85 11.11
CA LEU A 247 2.79 20.64 12.32
C LEU A 247 2.31 22.08 12.17
N TYR A 248 2.79 22.78 11.14
CA TYR A 248 2.42 24.16 10.87
C TYR A 248 2.66 24.54 9.40
N LEU A 249 2.03 25.64 9.01
CA LEU A 249 2.24 26.37 7.76
C LEU A 249 2.81 27.75 8.13
N ASP A 250 3.92 28.12 7.55
CA ASP A 250 4.56 29.40 7.69
C ASP A 250 5.19 29.83 6.36
N ASP A 251 5.00 31.07 5.95
CA ASP A 251 5.52 31.64 4.70
C ASP A 251 5.35 30.69 3.48
N HIS A 252 4.11 30.19 3.27
CA HIS A 252 3.76 29.22 2.23
C HIS A 252 4.55 27.90 2.28
N GLN A 253 5.17 27.59 3.42
CA GLN A 253 5.90 26.33 3.65
C GLN A 253 5.21 25.48 4.70
N VAL A 254 4.99 24.19 4.38
CA VAL A 254 4.41 23.20 5.29
C VAL A 254 5.52 22.38 5.93
N THR A 255 5.53 22.37 7.25
CA THR A 255 6.38 21.48 8.04
C THR A 255 5.58 20.31 8.56
N PHE A 256 6.03 19.09 8.27
CA PHE A 256 5.45 17.86 8.76
C PHE A 256 6.49 16.93 9.37
N ARG A 257 6.05 16.04 10.26
CA ARG A 257 6.92 15.06 10.92
C ARG A 257 6.82 13.68 10.31
N TYR A 258 7.91 12.93 10.38
CA TYR A 258 7.98 11.53 10.00
C TYR A 258 8.95 10.76 10.89
N LYS A 259 8.76 9.45 11.03
CA LYS A 259 9.72 8.60 11.76
C LYS A 259 10.83 8.15 10.80
N ASP A 260 12.06 8.53 11.09
CA ASP A 260 13.23 8.13 10.31
C ASP A 260 13.53 6.64 10.44
N ASN A 261 13.92 5.99 9.32
CA ASN A 261 14.16 4.54 9.31
C ASN A 261 15.50 4.14 9.94
N GLN A 262 16.50 5.00 9.82
CA GLN A 262 17.85 4.72 10.30
C GLN A 262 17.96 5.00 11.80
N THR A 263 17.61 6.22 12.20
CA THR A 263 17.72 6.66 13.59
C THR A 263 16.57 6.22 14.49
N LYS A 264 15.45 5.76 13.90
CA LYS A 264 14.18 5.44 14.61
C LYS A 264 13.54 6.60 15.36
N THR A 265 14.09 7.82 15.22
CA THR A 265 13.61 9.05 15.84
C THR A 265 12.58 9.76 14.94
N MET A 266 11.82 10.67 15.54
CA MET A 266 10.97 11.60 14.78
C MET A 266 11.82 12.72 14.20
N LYS A 267 11.65 12.99 12.91
CA LYS A 267 12.25 14.09 12.17
C LYS A 267 11.18 14.93 11.51
N THR A 268 11.51 16.15 11.18
CA THR A 268 10.65 17.06 10.42
C THR A 268 11.17 17.25 8.98
N ARG A 269 10.25 17.62 8.09
CA ARG A 269 10.55 18.04 6.72
C ARG A 269 9.68 19.23 6.37
N THR A 270 10.30 20.28 5.84
CA THR A 270 9.62 21.49 5.38
C THR A 270 9.66 21.55 3.85
N LEU A 271 8.54 21.87 3.24
CA LEU A 271 8.38 21.99 1.79
C LEU A 271 7.45 23.16 1.45
N PRO A 272 7.63 23.82 0.29
CA PRO A 272 6.60 24.70 -0.25
C PRO A 272 5.24 23.97 -0.32
N VAL A 273 4.16 24.66 0.01
CA VAL A 273 2.83 24.06 0.16
C VAL A 273 2.38 23.29 -1.08
N LEU A 274 2.61 23.82 -2.30
CA LEU A 274 2.24 23.12 -3.53
C LEU A 274 3.05 21.83 -3.73
N GLN A 275 4.33 21.83 -3.37
CA GLN A 275 5.15 20.61 -3.40
C GLN A 275 4.69 19.59 -2.35
N PHE A 276 4.28 20.05 -1.17
CA PHE A 276 3.72 19.19 -0.14
C PHE A 276 2.40 18.56 -0.60
N LEU A 277 1.49 19.32 -1.18
CA LEU A 277 0.23 18.79 -1.75
C LEU A 277 0.51 17.73 -2.83
N TRP A 278 1.45 18.01 -3.74
CA TRP A 278 1.85 17.04 -4.75
C TRP A 278 2.50 15.79 -4.15
N LEU A 279 3.35 15.96 -3.13
CA LEU A 279 3.99 14.84 -2.41
C LEU A 279 2.95 13.84 -1.89
N ILE A 280 1.78 14.30 -1.48
CA ILE A 280 0.71 13.45 -0.96
C ILE A 280 -0.19 12.92 -2.09
N LEU A 281 -0.62 13.78 -3.01
CA LEU A 281 -1.59 13.45 -4.05
C LEU A 281 -1.03 12.52 -5.14
N GLN A 282 0.28 12.51 -5.40
CA GLN A 282 0.89 11.57 -6.35
C GLN A 282 0.69 10.08 -5.97
N HIS A 283 0.26 9.80 -4.74
CA HIS A 283 0.00 8.45 -4.24
C HIS A 283 -1.44 7.98 -4.44
N VAL A 284 -2.29 8.83 -5.02
CA VAL A 284 -3.66 8.45 -5.37
C VAL A 284 -3.61 7.28 -6.35
N LEU A 285 -4.24 6.18 -5.95
CA LEU A 285 -4.25 4.95 -6.75
C LEU A 285 -5.36 4.99 -7.79
N PRO A 286 -5.12 4.46 -8.99
CA PRO A 286 -6.11 4.38 -10.05
C PRO A 286 -7.41 3.69 -9.61
N LYS A 287 -8.54 4.17 -10.11
CA LYS A 287 -9.86 3.56 -9.87
C LYS A 287 -9.85 2.06 -10.23
N GLY A 288 -10.41 1.23 -9.34
CA GLY A 288 -10.47 -0.22 -9.53
C GLY A 288 -9.18 -0.99 -9.20
N LEU A 289 -8.04 -0.33 -8.95
CA LEU A 289 -6.83 -1.02 -8.52
C LEU A 289 -7.00 -1.54 -7.08
N ARG A 290 -7.01 -2.86 -6.92
CA ARG A 290 -7.01 -3.49 -5.59
C ARG A 290 -5.61 -3.40 -4.98
N ARG A 291 -5.52 -2.73 -3.83
CA ARG A 291 -4.27 -2.55 -3.08
C ARG A 291 -3.83 -3.79 -2.32
N VAL A 292 -4.79 -4.68 -2.00
CA VAL A 292 -4.58 -5.95 -1.29
C VAL A 292 -5.05 -7.09 -2.16
N ARG A 293 -4.30 -8.19 -2.18
CA ARG A 293 -4.67 -9.43 -2.89
C ARG A 293 -4.30 -10.65 -2.07
N ASP A 294 -5.25 -11.53 -1.87
CA ASP A 294 -5.06 -12.81 -1.20
C ASP A 294 -4.88 -13.93 -2.24
N TYR A 295 -4.01 -14.88 -1.95
CA TYR A 295 -3.65 -15.99 -2.84
C TYR A 295 -3.59 -17.31 -2.09
N GLY A 296 -3.88 -18.42 -2.82
CA GLY A 296 -3.82 -19.77 -2.31
C GLY A 296 -4.65 -19.94 -1.04
N LEU A 297 -4.11 -20.59 -0.03
CA LEU A 297 -4.80 -20.94 1.23
C LEU A 297 -5.44 -19.75 1.97
N LEU A 298 -5.01 -18.51 1.69
CA LEU A 298 -5.55 -17.29 2.31
C LEU A 298 -6.64 -16.61 1.46
N ARG A 299 -7.01 -17.16 0.31
CA ARG A 299 -8.00 -16.56 -0.61
C ARG A 299 -9.45 -16.56 -0.09
N GLY A 300 -9.77 -17.38 0.90
CA GLY A 300 -11.07 -17.34 1.58
C GLY A 300 -12.24 -18.12 0.93
N HIS A 301 -12.02 -18.73 -0.23
CA HIS A 301 -12.99 -19.59 -0.92
C HIS A 301 -12.63 -21.09 -0.89
N GLU A 302 -11.48 -21.44 -0.34
CA GLU A 302 -11.13 -22.83 -0.16
C GLU A 302 -11.72 -23.32 1.18
N LYS A 303 -12.60 -24.31 1.12
CA LYS A 303 -13.06 -25.01 2.31
C LYS A 303 -11.81 -25.56 3.01
N LYS A 304 -11.65 -25.18 4.28
CA LYS A 304 -10.57 -25.65 5.14
C LYS A 304 -10.66 -27.15 5.35
#